data_35e56a3ceecd0226d8c0956d57c59882
#
_entry.id   35e56a3ceecd0226d8c0956d57c59882
#
_cell.length_a   1.000
_cell.length_b   1.000
_cell.length_c   1.000
_cell.angle_alpha   90.00
_cell.angle_beta   90.00
_cell.angle_gamma   90.00
#
_symmetry.space_group_name_H-M   'P 1'
#
loop_
_entity.id
_entity.type
_entity.pdbx_description
1 polymer ?
#
loop_
_entity_poly.entity_id
_entity_poly.type
_entity_poly.pdbx_seq_one_letter_code
_entity_poly.pdbx_strand_id
1 'polypeptide(L)'
;TVATKLITFLLVPLYTYYLSTKEFGITDMSLTVISLVLPIASMSISDAVLRFVIDDSNDQKSVVSYGLIVIGLSCAIVALLLPVLKLSVFGGLGNYSGYFLLMYVSTALMTYAGNVARGLNQIKIIPICASISTLITGISAYLLIVRQGIGIQGYFISVSAGPLVGTAIYTIV
;
A
#
# COMPACT_ATOMS: atom_id res chain seq x y z
N THR A 1 12.87 0.65 8.52
CA THR A 1 13.49 1.29 9.72
C THR A 1 12.98 0.63 11.00
N VAL A 2 13.77 0.71 12.10
CA VAL A 2 13.36 0.16 13.40
C VAL A 2 12.07 0.86 13.88
N ALA A 3 11.96 2.16 13.68
CA ALA A 3 10.79 2.94 14.06
C ALA A 3 9.50 2.42 13.39
N THR A 4 9.54 2.12 12.09
CA THR A 4 8.37 1.57 11.38
C THR A 4 7.94 0.21 11.95
N LYS A 5 8.90 -0.65 12.28
CA LYS A 5 8.61 -1.96 12.87
C LYS A 5 8.01 -1.85 14.27
N LEU A 6 8.50 -0.92 15.10
CA LEU A 6 7.94 -0.66 16.42
C LEU A 6 6.49 -0.17 16.35
N ILE A 7 6.19 0.79 15.46
CA ILE A 7 4.82 1.30 15.29
C ILE A 7 3.91 0.19 14.80
N THR A 8 4.32 -0.60 13.80
CA THR A 8 3.54 -1.75 13.31
C THR A 8 3.28 -2.76 14.43
N PHE A 9 4.30 -3.04 15.27
CA PHE A 9 4.15 -3.95 16.40
C PHE A 9 3.13 -3.41 17.42
N LEU A 10 3.12 -2.11 17.70
CA LEU A 10 2.14 -1.49 18.59
C LEU A 10 0.71 -1.47 18.01
N LEU A 11 0.57 -1.47 16.69
CA LEU A 11 -0.74 -1.50 16.03
C LEU A 11 -1.40 -2.88 16.10
N VAL A 12 -0.63 -3.98 16.20
CA VAL A 12 -1.19 -5.34 16.29
C VAL A 12 -2.09 -5.51 17.51
N PRO A 13 -1.67 -5.19 18.75
CA PRO A 13 -2.55 -5.24 19.92
C PRO A 13 -3.79 -4.35 19.78
N LEU A 14 -3.64 -3.16 19.19
CA LEU A 14 -4.77 -2.27 18.93
C LEU A 14 -5.80 -2.93 18.03
N TYR A 15 -5.38 -3.53 16.93
CA TYR A 15 -6.29 -4.21 16.01
C TYR A 15 -6.94 -5.45 16.63
N THR A 16 -6.19 -6.25 17.38
CA THR A 16 -6.73 -7.45 18.05
C THR A 16 -7.70 -7.13 19.17
N TYR A 17 -7.61 -5.95 19.80
CA TYR A 17 -8.52 -5.54 20.86
C TYR A 17 -9.83 -4.94 20.32
N TYR A 18 -9.76 -4.15 19.24
CA TYR A 18 -10.92 -3.40 18.73
C TYR A 18 -11.63 -4.06 17.56
N LEU A 19 -10.99 -4.98 16.83
CA LEU A 19 -11.61 -5.74 15.74
C LEU A 19 -12.05 -7.11 16.23
N SER A 20 -13.20 -7.58 15.75
CA SER A 20 -13.60 -8.96 15.95
C SER A 20 -12.64 -9.93 15.23
N THR A 21 -12.59 -11.20 15.68
CA THR A 21 -11.75 -12.22 15.05
C THR A 21 -12.02 -12.36 13.54
N LYS A 22 -13.28 -12.23 13.15
CA LYS A 22 -13.68 -12.27 11.73
C LYS A 22 -13.12 -11.06 10.95
N GLU A 23 -13.24 -9.87 11.50
CA GLU A 23 -12.73 -8.65 10.86
C GLU A 23 -11.21 -8.67 10.76
N PHE A 24 -10.53 -9.12 11.82
CA PHE A 24 -9.08 -9.31 11.79
C PHE A 24 -8.67 -10.31 10.71
N GLY A 25 -9.39 -11.42 10.56
CA GLY A 25 -9.16 -12.39 9.48
C GLY A 25 -9.33 -11.77 8.08
N ILE A 26 -10.32 -10.90 7.87
CA ILE A 26 -10.52 -10.19 6.60
C ILE A 26 -9.36 -9.21 6.33
N THR A 27 -8.85 -8.51 7.35
CA THR A 27 -7.72 -7.60 7.18
C THR A 27 -6.44 -8.33 6.82
N ASP A 28 -6.16 -9.46 7.47
CA ASP A 28 -4.99 -10.31 7.19
C ASP A 28 -5.07 -10.93 5.79
N MET A 29 -6.25 -11.43 5.41
CA MET A 29 -6.52 -11.91 4.05
C MET A 29 -6.25 -10.80 3.01
N SER A 30 -6.66 -9.57 3.29
CA SER A 30 -6.43 -8.43 2.39
C SER A 30 -4.94 -8.17 2.15
N LEU A 31 -4.14 -8.18 3.22
CA LEU A 31 -2.69 -8.02 3.13
C LEU A 31 -2.05 -9.15 2.32
N THR A 32 -2.48 -10.38 2.58
CA THR A 32 -1.99 -11.57 1.86
C THR A 32 -2.33 -11.49 0.37
N VAL A 33 -3.57 -11.18 0.03
CA VAL A 33 -4.01 -11.04 -1.37
C VAL A 33 -3.24 -9.93 -2.08
N ILE A 34 -3.05 -8.76 -1.43
CA ILE A 34 -2.27 -7.66 -2.02
C ILE A 34 -0.82 -8.08 -2.25
N SER A 35 -0.19 -8.76 -1.29
CA SER A 35 1.20 -9.19 -1.42
C SER A 35 1.44 -10.18 -2.59
N LEU A 36 0.42 -10.96 -2.94
CA LEU A 36 0.46 -11.88 -4.08
C LEU A 36 0.07 -11.18 -5.40
N VAL A 37 -1.00 -10.38 -5.37
CA VAL A 37 -1.56 -9.76 -6.58
C VAL A 37 -0.68 -8.61 -7.08
N LEU A 38 -0.07 -7.85 -6.18
CA LEU A 38 0.73 -6.68 -6.55
C LEU A 38 1.87 -7.03 -7.54
N PRO A 39 2.77 -7.97 -7.27
CA PRO A 39 3.85 -8.30 -8.21
C PRO A 39 3.32 -8.92 -9.51
N ILE A 40 2.24 -9.70 -9.46
CA ILE A 40 1.65 -10.36 -10.63
C ILE A 40 0.97 -9.31 -11.53
N ALA A 41 0.06 -8.51 -10.98
CA ALA A 41 -0.72 -7.53 -11.75
C ALA A 41 0.14 -6.38 -12.28
N SER A 42 1.17 -5.97 -11.55
CA SER A 42 2.12 -4.95 -12.00
C SER A 42 3.28 -5.53 -12.85
N MET A 43 3.31 -6.85 -13.06
CA MET A 43 4.43 -7.54 -13.73
C MET A 43 5.80 -7.17 -13.13
N SER A 44 5.85 -6.89 -11.83
CA SER A 44 7.04 -6.41 -11.11
C SER A 44 7.70 -5.17 -11.74
N ILE A 45 6.90 -4.33 -12.40
CA ILE A 45 7.41 -3.13 -13.11
C ILE A 45 8.18 -2.19 -12.19
N SER A 46 7.83 -2.14 -10.90
CA SER A 46 8.53 -1.31 -9.93
C SER A 46 10.01 -1.70 -9.79
N ASP A 47 10.33 -2.99 -9.87
CA ASP A 47 11.70 -3.49 -9.81
C ASP A 47 12.42 -3.30 -11.16
N ALA A 48 11.69 -3.42 -12.27
CA ALA A 48 12.24 -3.13 -13.60
C ALA A 48 12.60 -1.65 -13.72
N VAL A 49 11.72 -0.74 -13.31
CA VAL A 49 11.98 0.71 -13.30
C VAL A 49 13.21 1.04 -12.46
N LEU A 50 13.36 0.43 -11.28
CA LEU A 50 14.55 0.60 -10.45
C LEU A 50 15.84 0.27 -11.24
N ARG A 51 15.86 -0.83 -11.99
CA ARG A 51 17.04 -1.25 -12.77
C ARG A 51 17.32 -0.31 -13.94
N PHE A 52 16.28 0.08 -14.68
CA PHE A 52 16.43 0.94 -15.87
C PHE A 52 16.71 2.41 -15.51
N VAL A 53 16.28 2.90 -14.36
CA VAL A 53 16.58 4.26 -13.89
C VAL A 53 18.05 4.39 -13.43
N ILE A 54 18.65 3.30 -12.94
CA ILE A 54 20.07 3.29 -12.56
C ILE A 54 20.99 3.30 -13.80
N ASP A 55 20.51 2.83 -14.95
CA ASP A 55 21.28 2.81 -16.19
C ASP A 55 21.26 4.19 -16.85
N ASP A 56 22.40 4.89 -16.82
CA ASP A 56 22.58 6.25 -17.38
C ASP A 56 22.33 6.32 -18.92
N SER A 57 22.25 5.18 -19.61
CA SER A 57 21.97 5.12 -21.04
C SER A 57 20.50 5.44 -21.40
N ASN A 58 19.59 5.40 -20.41
CA ASN A 58 18.15 5.56 -20.62
C ASN A 58 17.67 6.97 -20.24
N ASP A 59 16.63 7.45 -20.95
CA ASP A 59 15.89 8.63 -20.52
C ASP A 59 15.04 8.29 -19.27
N GLN A 60 15.55 8.67 -18.11
CA GLN A 60 14.93 8.38 -16.81
C GLN A 60 13.46 8.84 -16.73
N LYS A 61 13.12 9.99 -17.36
CA LYS A 61 11.75 10.52 -17.37
C LYS A 61 10.80 9.60 -18.12
N SER A 62 11.22 9.09 -19.27
CA SER A 62 10.45 8.15 -20.07
C SER A 62 10.24 6.83 -19.33
N VAL A 63 11.29 6.28 -18.71
CA VAL A 63 11.20 5.03 -17.93
C VAL A 63 10.21 5.17 -16.77
N VAL A 64 10.28 6.27 -16.02
CA VAL A 64 9.35 6.55 -14.90
C VAL A 64 7.91 6.72 -15.42
N SER A 65 7.71 7.42 -16.54
CA SER A 65 6.37 7.60 -17.11
C SER A 65 5.74 6.28 -17.57
N TYR A 66 6.49 5.42 -18.25
CA TYR A 66 6.02 4.10 -18.67
C TYR A 66 5.70 3.21 -17.46
N GLY A 67 6.54 3.22 -16.43
CA GLY A 67 6.29 2.48 -15.20
C GLY A 67 4.99 2.92 -14.52
N LEU A 68 4.70 4.23 -14.49
CA LEU A 68 3.46 4.76 -13.92
C LEU A 68 2.22 4.30 -14.71
N ILE A 69 2.31 4.26 -16.05
CA ILE A 69 1.23 3.77 -16.92
C ILE A 69 0.94 2.28 -16.60
N VAL A 70 1.97 1.46 -16.43
CA VAL A 70 1.81 0.04 -16.08
C VAL A 70 1.18 -0.14 -14.70
N ILE A 71 1.57 0.67 -13.71
CA ILE A 71 0.92 0.67 -12.39
C ILE A 71 -0.56 1.07 -12.51
N GLY A 72 -0.88 2.10 -13.30
CA GLY A 72 -2.27 2.48 -13.58
C GLY A 72 -3.07 1.35 -14.23
N LEU A 73 -2.49 0.66 -15.20
CA LEU A 73 -3.11 -0.50 -15.84
C LEU A 73 -3.32 -1.65 -14.84
N SER A 74 -2.35 -1.92 -13.99
CA SER A 74 -2.46 -2.89 -12.89
C SER A 74 -3.64 -2.57 -11.96
N CYS A 75 -3.80 -1.30 -11.59
CA CYS A 75 -4.95 -0.86 -10.77
C CYS A 75 -6.29 -1.08 -11.50
N ALA A 76 -6.34 -0.82 -12.81
CA ALA A 76 -7.53 -1.08 -13.62
C ALA A 76 -7.85 -2.58 -13.72
N ILE A 77 -6.84 -3.43 -13.91
CA ILE A 77 -7.01 -4.90 -13.92
C ILE A 77 -7.56 -5.39 -12.58
N VAL A 78 -6.98 -4.93 -11.46
CA VAL A 78 -7.46 -5.31 -10.13
C VAL A 78 -8.88 -4.79 -9.89
N ALA A 79 -9.23 -3.60 -10.36
CA ALA A 79 -10.59 -3.07 -10.28
C ALA A 79 -11.60 -3.95 -11.05
N LEU A 80 -11.23 -4.45 -12.22
CA LEU A 80 -12.04 -5.39 -12.99
C LEU A 80 -12.20 -6.76 -12.30
N LEU A 81 -11.19 -7.18 -11.54
CA LEU A 81 -11.18 -8.44 -10.81
C LEU A 81 -11.85 -8.37 -9.42
N LEU A 82 -12.28 -7.18 -8.97
CA LEU A 82 -12.98 -7.04 -7.68
C LEU A 82 -14.17 -8.00 -7.47
N PRO A 83 -14.99 -8.33 -8.49
CA PRO A 83 -16.07 -9.30 -8.32
C PRO A 83 -15.60 -10.69 -7.85
N VAL A 84 -14.36 -11.08 -8.16
CA VAL A 84 -13.75 -12.36 -7.73
C VAL A 84 -13.63 -12.42 -6.21
N LEU A 85 -13.42 -11.28 -5.54
CA LEU A 85 -13.34 -11.21 -4.07
C LEU A 85 -14.65 -11.57 -3.35
N LYS A 86 -15.77 -11.63 -4.08
CA LYS A 86 -17.07 -12.07 -3.54
C LYS A 86 -17.17 -13.59 -3.37
N LEU A 87 -16.24 -14.35 -3.92
CA LEU A 87 -16.18 -15.80 -3.72
C LEU A 87 -15.97 -16.12 -2.23
N SER A 88 -16.61 -17.18 -1.76
CA SER A 88 -16.58 -17.62 -0.35
C SER A 88 -15.16 -17.87 0.19
N VAL A 89 -14.22 -18.20 -0.71
CA VAL A 89 -12.80 -18.43 -0.39
C VAL A 89 -12.13 -17.18 0.27
N PHE A 90 -12.62 -15.98 -0.07
CA PHE A 90 -12.06 -14.73 0.47
C PHE A 90 -12.70 -14.26 1.78
N GLY A 91 -13.45 -15.14 2.48
CA GLY A 91 -13.92 -14.89 3.85
C GLY A 91 -14.81 -13.67 4.06
N GLY A 92 -15.39 -13.09 2.99
CA GLY A 92 -16.22 -11.90 3.05
C GLY A 92 -15.50 -10.59 2.69
N LEU A 93 -14.26 -10.66 2.22
CA LEU A 93 -13.50 -9.49 1.71
C LEU A 93 -14.25 -8.76 0.59
N GLY A 94 -15.08 -9.47 -0.20
CA GLY A 94 -15.87 -8.88 -1.27
C GLY A 94 -16.85 -7.79 -0.82
N ASN A 95 -17.25 -7.77 0.46
CA ASN A 95 -18.10 -6.70 1.02
C ASN A 95 -17.32 -5.39 1.20
N TYR A 96 -15.99 -5.45 1.21
CA TYR A 96 -15.07 -4.33 1.39
C TYR A 96 -14.23 -4.07 0.13
N SER A 97 -14.70 -4.52 -1.04
CA SER A 97 -13.96 -4.47 -2.30
C SER A 97 -13.46 -3.07 -2.67
N GLY A 98 -14.26 -2.01 -2.42
CA GLY A 98 -13.82 -0.63 -2.66
C GLY A 98 -12.67 -0.20 -1.76
N TYR A 99 -12.71 -0.57 -0.48
CA TYR A 99 -11.62 -0.30 0.47
C TYR A 99 -10.38 -1.14 0.14
N PHE A 100 -10.56 -2.38 -0.29
CA PHE A 100 -9.47 -3.21 -0.77
C PHE A 100 -8.76 -2.59 -1.97
N LEU A 101 -9.53 -2.07 -2.95
CA LEU A 101 -8.94 -1.36 -4.09
C LEU A 101 -8.14 -0.13 -3.66
N LEU A 102 -8.69 0.67 -2.74
CA LEU A 102 -7.99 1.83 -2.19
C LEU A 102 -6.65 1.42 -1.56
N MET A 103 -6.65 0.35 -0.76
CA MET A 103 -5.46 -0.20 -0.12
C MET A 103 -4.46 -0.73 -1.16
N TYR A 104 -4.93 -1.40 -2.22
CA TYR A 104 -4.09 -1.87 -3.31
C TYR A 104 -3.41 -0.70 -4.04
N VAL A 105 -4.19 0.29 -4.47
CA VAL A 105 -3.69 1.49 -5.18
C VAL A 105 -2.64 2.22 -4.35
N SER A 106 -2.93 2.48 -3.07
CA SER A 106 -2.01 3.19 -2.18
C SER A 106 -0.70 2.42 -1.97
N THR A 107 -0.78 1.09 -1.82
CA THR A 107 0.41 0.24 -1.66
C THR A 107 1.23 0.15 -2.95
N ALA A 108 0.56 0.03 -4.10
CA ALA A 108 1.20 -0.01 -5.41
C ALA A 108 1.98 1.30 -5.69
N LEU A 109 1.34 2.45 -5.47
CA LEU A 109 1.96 3.76 -5.67
C LEU A 109 3.14 3.99 -4.73
N MET A 110 3.01 3.63 -3.44
CA MET A 110 4.09 3.78 -2.46
C MET A 110 5.30 2.90 -2.81
N THR A 111 5.05 1.65 -3.21
CA THR A 111 6.11 0.72 -3.64
C THR A 111 6.82 1.23 -4.88
N TYR A 112 6.05 1.70 -5.85
CA TYR A 112 6.56 2.27 -7.09
C TYR A 112 7.41 3.52 -6.83
N ALA A 113 6.88 4.50 -6.10
CA ALA A 113 7.60 5.73 -5.76
C ALA A 113 8.89 5.47 -4.97
N GLY A 114 8.86 4.50 -4.04
CA GLY A 114 10.04 4.07 -3.30
C GLY A 114 11.12 3.46 -4.18
N ASN A 115 10.77 2.70 -5.21
CA ASN A 115 11.72 2.12 -6.16
C ASN A 115 12.28 3.18 -7.12
N VAL A 116 11.45 4.13 -7.57
CA VAL A 116 11.94 5.29 -8.35
C VAL A 116 12.94 6.11 -7.54
N ALA A 117 12.63 6.42 -6.26
CA ALA A 117 13.54 7.15 -5.39
C ALA A 117 14.88 6.42 -5.18
N ARG A 118 14.88 5.08 -5.11
CA ARG A 118 16.11 4.28 -5.08
C ARG A 118 16.90 4.40 -6.38
N GLY A 119 16.22 4.31 -7.52
CA GLY A 119 16.83 4.45 -8.85
C GLY A 119 17.48 5.82 -9.04
N LEU A 120 16.85 6.88 -8.57
CA LEU A 120 17.36 8.25 -8.59
C LEU A 120 18.42 8.54 -7.49
N ASN A 121 18.89 7.52 -6.78
CA ASN A 121 19.88 7.62 -5.70
C ASN A 121 19.45 8.51 -4.51
N GLN A 122 18.14 8.72 -4.34
CA GLN A 122 17.55 9.49 -3.24
C GLN A 122 17.29 8.60 -2.00
N ILE A 123 18.28 7.80 -1.62
CA ILE A 123 18.15 6.76 -0.57
C ILE A 123 17.77 7.36 0.80
N LYS A 124 18.18 8.60 1.09
CA LYS A 124 17.92 9.27 2.37
C LYS A 124 16.44 9.57 2.61
N ILE A 125 15.66 9.75 1.56
CA ILE A 125 14.22 10.07 1.64
C ILE A 125 13.40 8.84 2.02
N ILE A 126 13.82 7.65 1.63
CA ILE A 126 13.05 6.41 1.83
C ILE A 126 12.70 6.16 3.30
N PRO A 127 13.66 6.18 4.25
CA PRO A 127 13.31 5.98 5.65
C PRO A 127 12.44 7.10 6.22
N ILE A 128 12.57 8.32 5.73
CA ILE A 128 11.76 9.46 6.16
C ILE A 128 10.32 9.27 5.72
N CYS A 129 10.08 9.02 4.42
CA CYS A 129 8.74 8.74 3.88
C CYS A 129 8.09 7.53 4.55
N ALA A 130 8.85 6.44 4.75
CA ALA A 130 8.35 5.26 5.43
C ALA A 130 7.96 5.54 6.90
N SER A 131 8.72 6.34 7.62
CA SER A 131 8.41 6.70 9.00
C SER A 131 7.18 7.60 9.09
N ILE A 132 7.07 8.62 8.24
CA ILE A 132 5.91 9.51 8.18
C ILE A 132 4.65 8.72 7.78
N SER A 133 4.74 7.88 6.74
CA SER A 133 3.65 7.01 6.30
C SER A 133 3.14 6.13 7.46
N THR A 134 4.04 5.49 8.19
CA THR A 134 3.67 4.61 9.31
C THR A 134 3.09 5.39 10.49
N LEU A 135 3.60 6.58 10.79
CA LEU A 135 3.03 7.46 11.81
C LEU A 135 1.60 7.88 11.46
N ILE A 136 1.35 8.27 10.21
CA ILE A 136 0.02 8.65 9.74
C ILE A 136 -0.92 7.46 9.79
N THR A 137 -0.47 6.27 9.38
CA THR A 137 -1.25 5.03 9.54
C THR A 137 -1.62 4.80 11.01
N GLY A 138 -0.68 4.95 11.92
CA GLY A 138 -0.91 4.76 13.36
C GLY A 138 -1.89 5.77 13.95
N ILE A 139 -1.70 7.06 13.64
CA ILE A 139 -2.59 8.14 14.13
C ILE A 139 -3.99 7.97 13.56
N SER A 140 -4.12 7.71 12.26
CA SER A 140 -5.44 7.51 11.63
C SER A 140 -6.11 6.23 12.13
N ALA A 141 -5.37 5.15 12.37
CA ALA A 141 -5.92 3.94 12.97
C ALA A 141 -6.46 4.21 14.38
N TYR A 142 -5.70 4.92 15.21
CA TYR A 142 -6.18 5.30 16.54
C TYR A 142 -7.44 6.18 16.48
N LEU A 143 -7.47 7.20 15.62
CA LEU A 143 -8.62 8.10 15.51
C LEU A 143 -9.87 7.39 14.98
N LEU A 144 -9.74 6.55 13.93
CA LEU A 144 -10.86 5.93 13.25
C LEU A 144 -11.39 4.70 14.01
N ILE A 145 -10.49 3.87 14.55
CA ILE A 145 -10.88 2.61 15.20
C ILE A 145 -11.22 2.86 16.66
N VAL A 146 -10.37 3.59 17.41
CA VAL A 146 -10.56 3.76 18.86
C VAL A 146 -11.55 4.87 19.16
N ARG A 147 -11.41 6.05 18.54
CA ARG A 147 -12.21 7.22 18.89
C ARG A 147 -13.55 7.26 18.19
N GLN A 148 -13.62 6.85 16.92
CA GLN A 148 -14.85 6.84 16.13
C GLN A 148 -15.55 5.47 16.08
N GLY A 149 -14.88 4.39 16.44
CA GLY A 149 -15.47 3.05 16.49
C GLY A 149 -15.86 2.48 15.12
N ILE A 150 -15.22 2.94 14.03
CA ILE A 150 -15.59 2.54 12.65
C ILE A 150 -15.14 1.10 12.31
N GLY A 151 -14.40 0.43 13.22
CA GLY A 151 -14.01 -0.96 13.07
C GLY A 151 -13.15 -1.22 11.83
N ILE A 152 -13.51 -2.27 11.05
CA ILE A 152 -12.72 -2.72 9.89
C ILE A 152 -12.57 -1.65 8.78
N GLN A 153 -13.57 -0.79 8.58
CA GLN A 153 -13.47 0.29 7.58
C GLN A 153 -12.38 1.30 7.99
N GLY A 154 -12.32 1.62 9.29
CA GLY A 154 -11.27 2.45 9.86
C GLY A 154 -9.88 1.87 9.65
N TYR A 155 -9.74 0.55 9.73
CA TYR A 155 -8.50 -0.15 9.39
C TYR A 155 -8.09 0.11 7.93
N PHE A 156 -8.98 -0.17 6.97
CA PHE A 156 -8.67 0.00 5.54
C PHE A 156 -8.29 1.44 5.20
N ILE A 157 -9.03 2.41 5.74
CA ILE A 157 -8.76 3.83 5.51
C ILE A 157 -7.38 4.21 6.08
N SER A 158 -7.08 3.78 7.31
CA SER A 158 -5.81 4.11 7.96
C SER A 158 -4.60 3.51 7.25
N VAL A 159 -4.69 2.24 6.84
CA VAL A 159 -3.62 1.53 6.12
C VAL A 159 -3.44 2.08 4.70
N SER A 160 -4.46 2.69 4.11
CA SER A 160 -4.35 3.37 2.82
C SER A 160 -3.83 4.80 2.93
N ALA A 161 -4.22 5.55 3.98
CA ALA A 161 -3.85 6.94 4.16
C ALA A 161 -2.33 7.15 4.31
N GLY A 162 -1.66 6.30 5.07
CA GLY A 162 -0.22 6.37 5.26
C GLY A 162 0.56 6.29 3.95
N PRO A 163 0.42 5.20 3.16
CA PRO A 163 1.09 5.07 1.87
C PRO A 163 0.74 6.19 0.87
N LEU A 164 -0.50 6.70 0.85
CA LEU A 164 -0.87 7.82 -0.02
C LEU A 164 -0.09 9.08 0.33
N VAL A 165 0.01 9.42 1.61
CA VAL A 165 0.82 10.57 2.04
C VAL A 165 2.30 10.33 1.78
N GLY A 166 2.80 9.12 2.03
CA GLY A 166 4.18 8.75 1.67
C GLY A 166 4.47 8.93 0.19
N THR A 167 3.55 8.52 -0.69
CA THR A 167 3.64 8.71 -2.14
C THR A 167 3.66 10.21 -2.49
N ALA A 168 2.78 11.02 -1.88
CA ALA A 168 2.76 12.45 -2.11
C ALA A 168 4.09 13.13 -1.74
N ILE A 169 4.74 12.70 -0.66
CA ILE A 169 6.06 13.21 -0.27
C ILE A 169 7.11 12.87 -1.34
N TYR A 170 7.10 11.64 -1.87
CA TYR A 170 8.01 11.25 -2.96
C TYR A 170 7.83 12.07 -4.24
N THR A 171 6.62 12.57 -4.52
CA THR A 171 6.37 13.38 -5.73
C THR A 171 6.78 14.85 -5.58
N ILE A 172 6.96 15.34 -4.35
CA ILE A 172 7.35 16.74 -4.08
C ILE A 172 8.88 16.90 -4.07
N VAL A 173 9.61 15.84 -3.81
CA VAL A 173 11.07 15.84 -3.65
C VAL A 173 11.76 15.24 -4.86
#